data_cf0f69ed4e9b55749c712ab91b5ae4f1
#
_entry.id   cf0f69ed4e9b55749c712ab91b5ae4f1
#
_cell.length_a   1.000
_cell.length_b   1.000
_cell.length_c   1.000
_cell.angle_alpha   90.00
_cell.angle_beta   90.00
_cell.angle_gamma   90.00
#
_symmetry.space_group_name_H-M   'P 1'
#
loop_
_entity.id
_entity.type
_entity.pdbx_description
1 polymer ?
#
loop_
_entity_poly.entity_id
_entity_poly.type
_entity_poly.pdbx_seq_one_letter_code
_entity_poly.pdbx_strand_id
1 'polypeptide(L)'
;MLELKHISYSVREADETLGILKDISLTVDDHKLVVFTGPNGGGKTTLAKIIMGLVTPTEGQILWNGQDVTHMTITERAKLGISYGFQQPPRFKGITVRKLLNVAAGSQKLTKDQCCQYLTKVGLCANDYLDREVDTSLSGGEVKRIEIATIL
;
A
#
# COMPACT_ATOMS: atom_id res chain seq x y z
N MET A 1 -4.40 -6.57 14.07
CA MET A 1 -3.29 -5.97 14.86
C MET A 1 -1.98 -6.18 14.13
N LEU A 2 -1.15 -5.13 13.99
CA LEU A 2 0.20 -5.17 13.42
C LEU A 2 1.23 -4.99 14.53
N GLU A 3 2.23 -5.87 14.59
CA GLU A 3 3.36 -5.73 15.50
C GLU A 3 4.68 -5.71 14.72
N LEU A 4 5.52 -4.74 15.01
CA LEU A 4 6.91 -4.67 14.57
C LEU A 4 7.80 -4.93 15.76
N LYS A 5 8.73 -5.88 15.65
CA LYS A 5 9.65 -6.25 16.74
C LYS A 5 11.09 -6.09 16.25
N HIS A 6 11.81 -5.13 16.83
CA HIS A 6 13.23 -4.89 16.58
C HIS A 6 13.59 -4.73 15.12
N ILE A 7 12.75 -4.05 14.34
CA ILE A 7 12.97 -3.84 12.89
C ILE A 7 14.18 -2.94 12.69
N SER A 8 15.18 -3.47 12.03
CA SER A 8 16.34 -2.72 11.52
C SER A 8 16.46 -2.87 10.02
N TYR A 9 16.93 -1.83 9.35
CA TYR A 9 17.19 -1.85 7.92
C TYR A 9 18.40 -1.02 7.57
N SER A 10 19.33 -1.61 6.84
CA SER A 10 20.53 -0.96 6.33
C SER A 10 20.74 -1.26 4.85
N VAL A 11 21.34 -0.32 4.14
CA VAL A 11 21.74 -0.46 2.73
C VAL A 11 23.26 -0.40 2.67
N ARG A 12 23.85 -1.27 1.84
CA ARG A 12 25.27 -1.20 1.50
C ARG A 12 25.44 -0.29 0.28
N GLU A 13 26.23 0.77 0.43
CA GLU A 13 26.68 1.63 -0.67
C GLU A 13 28.20 1.58 -0.68
N ALA A 14 28.78 1.01 -1.76
CA ALA A 14 30.22 0.79 -1.92
C ALA A 14 30.81 0.07 -0.69
N ASP A 15 31.64 0.75 0.10
CA ASP A 15 32.33 0.17 1.27
C ASP A 15 31.66 0.52 2.61
N GLU A 16 30.55 1.28 2.60
CA GLU A 16 29.88 1.70 3.82
C GLU A 16 28.49 1.06 3.97
N THR A 17 28.12 0.78 5.21
CA THR A 17 26.76 0.32 5.56
C THR A 17 26.00 1.47 6.19
N LEU A 18 24.98 1.98 5.47
CA LEU A 18 24.12 3.05 5.93
C LEU A 18 22.89 2.46 6.63
N GLY A 19 22.78 2.67 7.95
CA GLY A 19 21.59 2.28 8.72
C GLY A 19 20.45 3.28 8.52
N ILE A 20 19.33 2.82 7.95
CA ILE A 20 18.14 3.65 7.69
C ILE A 20 17.14 3.54 8.84
N LEU A 21 16.94 2.33 9.37
CA LEU A 21 16.10 2.06 10.53
C LEU A 21 16.93 1.30 11.57
N LYS A 22 16.76 1.65 12.84
CA LYS A 22 17.47 1.01 13.96
C LYS A 22 16.48 0.65 15.04
N ASP A 23 16.32 -0.65 15.27
CA ASP A 23 15.58 -1.23 16.40
C ASP A 23 14.17 -0.64 16.60
N ILE A 24 13.38 -0.59 15.54
CA ILE A 24 12.02 -0.06 15.60
C ILE A 24 11.06 -1.14 16.11
N SER A 25 10.44 -0.88 17.25
CA SER A 25 9.38 -1.71 17.82
C SER A 25 8.11 -0.88 17.97
N LEU A 26 6.98 -1.40 17.45
CA LEU A 26 5.71 -0.70 17.40
C LEU A 26 4.56 -1.70 17.35
N THR A 27 3.48 -1.42 18.06
CA THR A 27 2.20 -2.14 17.92
C THR A 27 1.12 -1.19 17.44
N VAL A 28 0.39 -1.62 16.43
CA VAL A 28 -0.79 -0.92 15.91
C VAL A 28 -2.00 -1.82 16.10
N ASP A 29 -2.86 -1.44 17.01
CA ASP A 29 -4.11 -2.16 17.28
C ASP A 29 -5.09 -2.03 16.12
N ASP A 30 -6.07 -2.93 16.07
CA ASP A 30 -7.14 -2.88 15.09
C ASP A 30 -7.93 -1.57 15.20
N HIS A 31 -8.39 -1.07 14.07
CA HIS A 31 -9.19 0.15 13.96
C HIS A 31 -8.50 1.43 14.48
N LYS A 32 -7.17 1.43 14.55
CA LYS A 32 -6.38 2.62 14.93
C LYS A 32 -5.77 3.29 13.71
N LEU A 33 -5.79 4.62 13.72
CA LEU A 33 -5.01 5.45 12.80
C LEU A 33 -3.70 5.84 13.48
N VAL A 34 -2.58 5.44 12.90
CA VAL A 34 -1.24 5.79 13.37
C VAL A 34 -0.54 6.67 12.35
N VAL A 35 0.08 7.75 12.79
CA VAL A 35 0.81 8.68 11.94
C VAL A 35 2.28 8.68 12.29
N PHE A 36 3.15 8.41 11.31
CA PHE A 36 4.59 8.55 11.46
C PHE A 36 5.02 9.98 11.11
N THR A 37 5.59 10.69 12.06
CA THR A 37 6.13 12.03 11.88
C THR A 37 7.64 12.04 12.04
N GLY A 38 8.31 13.06 11.52
CA GLY A 38 9.75 13.23 11.65
C GLY A 38 10.38 13.84 10.40
N PRO A 39 11.70 14.08 10.42
CA PRO A 39 12.43 14.74 9.33
C PRO A 39 12.41 13.94 8.03
N ASN A 40 12.66 14.63 6.91
CA ASN A 40 12.88 13.97 5.63
C ASN A 40 14.14 13.09 5.72
N GLY A 41 14.10 11.91 5.10
CA GLY A 41 15.15 10.90 5.23
C GLY A 41 15.08 10.04 6.50
N GLY A 42 14.18 10.30 7.44
CA GLY A 42 14.06 9.53 8.71
C GLY A 42 13.43 8.13 8.55
N GLY A 43 13.44 7.52 7.38
CA GLY A 43 13.04 6.13 7.19
C GLY A 43 11.52 5.85 7.15
N LYS A 44 10.64 6.87 7.27
CA LYS A 44 9.17 6.68 7.32
C LYS A 44 8.62 5.87 6.14
N THR A 45 8.99 6.27 4.92
CA THR A 45 8.59 5.57 3.70
C THR A 45 9.20 4.17 3.62
N THR A 46 10.43 4.01 4.10
CA THR A 46 11.11 2.71 4.16
C THR A 46 10.38 1.76 5.10
N LEU A 47 9.96 2.23 6.27
CA LEU A 47 9.19 1.43 7.22
C LEU A 47 7.85 0.98 6.60
N ALA A 48 7.13 1.86 5.93
CA ALA A 48 5.89 1.51 5.23
C ALA A 48 6.13 0.46 4.11
N LYS A 49 7.22 0.58 3.35
CA LYS A 49 7.63 -0.41 2.34
C LYS A 49 7.99 -1.77 2.95
N ILE A 50 8.60 -1.78 4.12
CA ILE A 50 8.92 -3.01 4.87
C ILE A 50 7.64 -3.68 5.34
N ILE A 51 6.67 -2.95 5.87
CA ILE A 51 5.37 -3.49 6.30
C ILE A 51 4.63 -4.12 5.11
N MET A 52 4.68 -3.51 3.94
CA MET A 52 4.05 -4.07 2.73
C MET A 52 4.84 -5.24 2.12
N GLY A 53 6.13 -5.41 2.46
CA GLY A 53 7.00 -6.43 1.86
C GLY A 53 7.66 -6.02 0.54
N LEU A 54 7.67 -4.72 0.22
CA LEU A 54 8.43 -4.14 -0.89
C LEU A 54 9.93 -4.13 -0.60
N VAL A 55 10.30 -4.12 0.68
CA VAL A 55 11.67 -4.16 1.18
C VAL A 55 11.70 -5.16 2.33
N THR A 56 12.72 -6.02 2.37
CA THR A 56 12.92 -6.96 3.47
C THR A 56 13.77 -6.29 4.55
N PRO A 57 13.39 -6.31 5.84
CA PRO A 57 14.23 -5.78 6.90
C PRO A 57 15.51 -6.59 7.03
N THR A 58 16.59 -5.97 7.51
CA THR A 58 17.86 -6.67 7.83
C THR A 58 17.75 -7.48 9.10
N GLU A 59 16.95 -7.00 10.06
CA GLU A 59 16.70 -7.66 11.34
C GLU A 59 15.29 -7.39 11.81
N GLY A 60 14.80 -8.22 12.72
CA GLY A 60 13.53 -8.08 13.36
C GLY A 60 12.42 -8.91 12.76
N GLN A 61 11.21 -8.73 13.26
CA GLN A 61 10.05 -9.55 12.92
C GLN A 61 8.80 -8.69 12.74
N ILE A 62 7.98 -9.03 11.76
CA ILE A 62 6.68 -8.40 11.48
C ILE A 62 5.59 -9.43 11.73
N LEU A 63 4.68 -9.13 12.64
CA LEU A 63 3.51 -9.98 12.92
C LEU A 63 2.23 -9.27 12.46
N TRP A 64 1.39 -9.99 11.75
CA TRP A 64 0.05 -9.59 11.36
C TRP A 64 -0.97 -10.52 12.00
N ASN A 65 -1.75 -10.02 12.95
CA ASN A 65 -2.67 -10.82 13.76
C ASN A 65 -2.01 -12.06 14.40
N GLY A 66 -0.78 -11.89 14.91
CA GLY A 66 0.02 -12.95 15.51
C GLY A 66 0.76 -13.87 14.51
N GLN A 67 0.48 -13.76 13.20
CA GLN A 67 1.17 -14.52 12.17
C GLN A 67 2.43 -13.80 11.71
N ASP A 68 3.55 -14.50 11.64
CA ASP A 68 4.80 -13.95 11.08
C ASP A 68 4.67 -13.76 9.56
N VAL A 69 4.79 -12.51 9.13
CA VAL A 69 4.74 -12.10 7.72
C VAL A 69 6.07 -11.56 7.22
N THR A 70 7.14 -11.62 8.01
CA THR A 70 8.43 -10.98 7.74
C THR A 70 8.99 -11.32 6.37
N HIS A 71 8.91 -12.58 5.96
CA HIS A 71 9.43 -13.07 4.68
C HIS A 71 8.35 -13.38 3.64
N MET A 72 7.09 -13.05 3.94
CA MET A 72 6.00 -13.21 2.98
C MET A 72 6.13 -12.22 1.83
N THR A 73 5.79 -12.67 0.65
CA THR A 73 5.72 -11.83 -0.56
C THR A 73 4.61 -10.79 -0.46
N ILE A 74 4.71 -9.74 -1.28
CA ILE A 74 3.66 -8.71 -1.41
C ILE A 74 2.29 -9.33 -1.66
N THR A 75 2.23 -10.34 -2.55
CA THR A 75 0.97 -11.02 -2.90
C THR A 75 0.37 -11.77 -1.71
N GLU A 76 1.19 -12.45 -0.92
CA GLU A 76 0.73 -13.15 0.28
C GLU A 76 0.21 -12.17 1.33
N ARG A 77 0.94 -11.06 1.57
CA ARG A 77 0.50 -10.01 2.49
C ARG A 77 -0.79 -9.32 2.02
N ALA A 78 -0.94 -9.08 0.71
CA ALA A 78 -2.18 -8.54 0.15
C ALA A 78 -3.38 -9.47 0.39
N LYS A 79 -3.20 -10.79 0.28
CA LYS A 79 -4.25 -11.77 0.61
C LYS A 79 -4.64 -11.78 2.08
N LEU A 80 -3.74 -11.34 2.97
CA LEU A 80 -4.02 -11.14 4.40
C LEU A 80 -4.69 -9.80 4.72
N GLY A 81 -4.96 -8.97 3.70
CA GLY A 81 -5.60 -7.67 3.85
C GLY A 81 -4.63 -6.51 4.11
N ILE A 82 -3.32 -6.70 3.89
CA ILE A 82 -2.34 -5.62 3.98
C ILE A 82 -2.29 -4.90 2.63
N SER A 83 -2.71 -3.64 2.60
CA SER A 83 -2.71 -2.80 1.39
C SER A 83 -1.75 -1.61 1.53
N TYR A 84 -1.28 -1.08 0.40
CA TYR A 84 -0.34 0.02 0.36
C TYR A 84 -0.75 1.07 -0.68
N GLY A 85 -0.91 2.31 -0.24
CA GLY A 85 -1.10 3.45 -1.12
C GLY A 85 0.24 4.13 -1.43
N PHE A 86 0.61 4.20 -2.69
CA PHE A 86 1.86 4.83 -3.10
C PHE A 86 1.83 6.35 -2.91
N GLN A 87 2.97 6.95 -2.59
CA GLN A 87 3.10 8.41 -2.50
C GLN A 87 2.78 9.07 -3.86
N GLN A 88 3.26 8.47 -4.94
CA GLN A 88 2.86 8.78 -6.30
C GLN A 88 2.09 7.58 -6.85
N PRO A 89 0.77 7.71 -7.06
CA PRO A 89 -0.03 6.60 -7.54
C PRO A 89 0.42 6.17 -8.94
N PRO A 90 0.52 4.86 -9.19
CA PRO A 90 0.94 4.35 -10.49
C PRO A 90 -0.11 4.63 -11.55
N ARG A 91 0.36 4.80 -12.80
CA ARG A 91 -0.49 4.97 -13.98
C ARG A 91 -0.35 3.75 -14.87
N PHE A 92 -1.47 3.30 -15.43
CA PHE A 92 -1.53 2.07 -16.20
C PHE A 92 -2.11 2.35 -17.59
N LYS A 93 -1.25 2.47 -18.59
CA LYS A 93 -1.70 2.65 -19.98
C LYS A 93 -2.50 1.42 -20.46
N GLY A 94 -3.68 1.65 -21.05
CA GLY A 94 -4.55 0.58 -21.56
C GLY A 94 -5.37 -0.15 -20.48
N ILE A 95 -5.38 0.36 -19.24
CA ILE A 95 -6.19 -0.21 -18.16
C ILE A 95 -7.24 0.83 -17.75
N THR A 96 -8.52 0.46 -17.88
CA THR A 96 -9.63 1.30 -17.40
C THR A 96 -9.80 1.18 -15.88
N VAL A 97 -10.43 2.18 -15.27
CA VAL A 97 -10.78 2.18 -13.84
C VAL A 97 -11.58 0.91 -13.48
N ARG A 98 -12.55 0.52 -14.29
CA ARG A 98 -13.32 -0.73 -14.12
C ARG A 98 -12.40 -1.95 -14.07
N LYS A 99 -11.46 -2.06 -15.00
CA LYS A 99 -10.53 -3.17 -15.05
C LYS A 99 -9.61 -3.20 -13.82
N LEU A 100 -9.15 -2.02 -13.38
CA LEU A 100 -8.30 -1.90 -12.20
C LEU A 100 -9.04 -2.32 -10.92
N LEU A 101 -10.29 -1.87 -10.73
CA LEU A 101 -11.13 -2.28 -9.60
C LEU A 101 -11.39 -3.80 -9.61
N ASN A 102 -11.63 -4.40 -10.77
CA ASN A 102 -11.80 -5.86 -10.86
C ASN A 102 -10.52 -6.63 -10.54
N VAL A 103 -9.35 -6.11 -10.92
CA VAL A 103 -8.06 -6.71 -10.55
C VAL A 103 -7.84 -6.64 -9.03
N ALA A 104 -8.17 -5.51 -8.42
CA ALA A 104 -8.06 -5.32 -6.98
C ALA A 104 -9.01 -6.25 -6.20
N ALA A 105 -10.20 -6.50 -6.72
CA ALA A 105 -11.17 -7.42 -6.12
C ALA A 105 -10.76 -8.92 -6.24
N GLY A 106 -9.66 -9.22 -6.94
CA GLY A 106 -9.13 -10.58 -7.08
C GLY A 106 -10.02 -11.49 -7.95
N SER A 107 -10.48 -12.60 -7.37
CA SER A 107 -11.30 -13.58 -8.09
C SER A 107 -12.76 -13.19 -8.28
N GLN A 108 -13.24 -12.18 -7.56
CA GLN A 108 -14.61 -11.68 -7.67
C GLN A 108 -14.71 -10.64 -8.77
N LYS A 109 -15.52 -10.91 -9.80
CA LYS A 109 -15.86 -9.92 -10.80
C LYS A 109 -16.90 -8.96 -10.22
N LEU A 110 -16.51 -7.70 -10.04
CA LEU A 110 -17.40 -6.67 -9.53
C LEU A 110 -18.51 -6.34 -10.54
N THR A 111 -19.73 -6.21 -10.06
CA THR A 111 -20.83 -5.65 -10.85
C THR A 111 -20.61 -4.16 -11.10
N LYS A 112 -21.33 -3.59 -12.07
CA LYS A 112 -21.28 -2.13 -12.31
C LYS A 112 -21.66 -1.36 -11.05
N ASP A 113 -22.67 -1.80 -10.33
CA ASP A 113 -23.17 -1.13 -9.11
C ASP A 113 -22.13 -1.17 -7.98
N GLN A 114 -21.43 -2.27 -7.81
CA GLN A 114 -20.32 -2.36 -6.83
C GLN A 114 -19.18 -1.41 -7.20
N CYS A 115 -18.77 -1.36 -8.47
CA CYS A 115 -17.78 -0.38 -8.91
C CYS A 115 -18.24 1.07 -8.66
N CYS A 116 -19.54 1.36 -8.91
CA CYS A 116 -20.13 2.67 -8.62
C CYS A 116 -20.04 3.02 -7.14
N GLN A 117 -20.32 2.06 -6.25
CA GLN A 117 -20.24 2.27 -4.81
C GLN A 117 -18.82 2.61 -4.36
N TYR A 118 -17.78 1.90 -4.86
CA TYR A 118 -16.38 2.20 -4.53
C TYR A 118 -15.96 3.59 -5.01
N LEU A 119 -16.32 3.98 -6.25
CA LEU A 119 -16.01 5.30 -6.78
C LEU A 119 -16.74 6.42 -6.02
N THR A 120 -18.00 6.21 -5.66
CA THR A 120 -18.78 7.18 -4.86
C THR A 120 -18.13 7.41 -3.48
N LYS A 121 -17.62 6.37 -2.82
CA LYS A 121 -16.93 6.51 -1.52
C LYS A 121 -15.71 7.42 -1.59
N VAL A 122 -15.06 7.52 -2.73
CA VAL A 122 -13.90 8.40 -2.94
C VAL A 122 -14.28 9.71 -3.65
N GLY A 123 -15.57 9.98 -3.83
CA GLY A 123 -16.09 11.22 -4.43
C GLY A 123 -15.86 11.31 -5.95
N LEU A 124 -15.90 10.18 -6.66
CA LEU A 124 -15.86 10.13 -8.12
C LEU A 124 -17.19 9.65 -8.69
N CYS A 125 -17.64 10.32 -9.77
CA CYS A 125 -18.83 9.90 -10.52
C CYS A 125 -18.50 8.67 -11.37
N ALA A 126 -19.16 7.54 -11.12
CA ALA A 126 -18.88 6.31 -11.86
C ALA A 126 -19.12 6.43 -13.37
N ASN A 127 -20.16 7.18 -13.79
CA ASN A 127 -20.47 7.35 -15.21
C ASN A 127 -19.33 8.06 -15.97
N ASP A 128 -18.60 8.94 -15.28
CA ASP A 128 -17.56 9.76 -15.92
C ASP A 128 -16.18 9.05 -15.88
N TYR A 129 -15.97 8.13 -14.93
CA TYR A 129 -14.64 7.57 -14.67
C TYR A 129 -14.51 6.09 -15.00
N LEU A 130 -15.59 5.29 -14.93
CA LEU A 130 -15.50 3.84 -14.90
C LEU A 130 -14.79 3.24 -16.14
N ASP A 131 -15.04 3.82 -17.30
CA ASP A 131 -14.50 3.35 -18.57
C ASP A 131 -13.31 4.21 -19.07
N ARG A 132 -12.85 5.18 -18.27
CA ARG A 132 -11.62 5.95 -18.55
C ARG A 132 -10.38 5.12 -18.24
N GLU A 133 -9.33 5.32 -19.00
CA GLU A 133 -8.00 4.75 -18.70
C GLU A 133 -7.34 5.47 -17.51
N VAL A 134 -6.56 4.72 -16.74
CA VAL A 134 -5.78 5.26 -15.62
C VAL A 134 -4.43 5.76 -16.12
N ASP A 135 -4.46 6.73 -17.02
CA ASP A 135 -3.31 7.27 -17.72
C ASP A 135 -2.99 8.73 -17.33
N THR A 136 -2.24 9.42 -18.18
CA THR A 136 -1.82 10.81 -17.97
C THR A 136 -2.94 11.84 -18.17
N SER A 137 -4.10 11.46 -18.71
CA SER A 137 -5.25 12.34 -18.85
C SER A 137 -5.96 12.63 -17.52
N LEU A 138 -5.72 11.80 -16.51
CA LEU A 138 -6.24 12.00 -15.17
C LEU A 138 -5.31 12.90 -14.34
N SER A 139 -5.89 13.80 -13.56
CA SER A 139 -5.15 14.59 -12.58
C SER A 139 -4.57 13.70 -11.46
N GLY A 140 -3.54 14.20 -10.76
CA GLY A 140 -2.96 13.46 -9.64
C GLY A 140 -3.97 13.12 -8.53
N GLY A 141 -4.91 14.04 -8.26
CA GLY A 141 -5.98 13.84 -7.28
C GLY A 141 -6.98 12.76 -7.71
N GLU A 142 -7.35 12.70 -8.98
CA GLU A 142 -8.24 11.66 -9.53
C GLU A 142 -7.59 10.28 -9.46
N VAL A 143 -6.32 10.16 -9.88
CA VAL A 143 -5.59 8.90 -9.80
C VAL A 143 -5.45 8.44 -8.34
N LYS A 144 -5.19 9.38 -7.41
CA LYS A 144 -5.11 9.06 -5.96
C LYS A 144 -6.44 8.55 -5.39
N ARG A 145 -7.56 9.14 -5.79
CA ARG A 145 -8.89 8.66 -5.39
C ARG A 145 -9.20 7.29 -5.96
N ILE A 146 -8.82 7.03 -7.22
CA ILE A 146 -8.96 5.71 -7.86
C ILE A 146 -8.11 4.67 -7.11
N GLU A 147 -6.85 4.99 -6.77
CA GLU A 147 -6.00 4.13 -5.96
C GLU A 147 -6.67 3.80 -4.60
N ILE A 148 -7.20 4.80 -3.89
CA ILE A 148 -7.92 4.58 -2.63
C ILE A 148 -9.12 3.66 -2.85
N ALA A 149 -9.88 3.81 -3.94
CA ALA A 149 -10.99 2.94 -4.26
C ALA A 149 -10.58 1.46 -4.46
N THR A 150 -9.33 1.20 -4.87
CA THR A 150 -8.80 -0.17 -5.00
C THR A 150 -8.35 -0.79 -3.67
N ILE A 151 -8.25 0.01 -2.61
CA ILE A 151 -7.83 -0.43 -1.27
C ILE A 151 -9.04 -0.70 -0.37
N LEU A 152 -10.19 -0.13 -0.70
CA LEU A 152 -11.45 -0.29 0.05
C LEU A 152 -12.11 -1.65 -0.18
#